data_a57c15e8ada856be4988201e6ff88c7e
#
_entry.id   a57c15e8ada856be4988201e6ff88c7e
#
_cell.length_a   1.000
_cell.length_b   1.000
_cell.length_c   1.000
_cell.angle_alpha   90.00
_cell.angle_beta   90.00
_cell.angle_gamma   90.00
#
_symmetry.space_group_name_H-M   'P 1'
#
loop_
_entity.id
_entity.type
_entity.pdbx_description
1 polymer ?
#
loop_
_entity_poly.entity_id
_entity_poly.type
_entity_poly.pdbx_seq_one_letter_code
_entity_poly.pdbx_strand_id
1 'polypeptide(L)'
;IWSVLWQGRMAKYRNIWETYRNKDKPVVVIEVGGIKRNETWKIGINGVNREADFHNDSVGGERWGKFNVELRPWKQTGHDIIVCGQHTNSHQWRNNPPMSKWFDQQITEIRKYTDKPIIIRPHPRNHVLIDTAKYKNVKIVGPKRDRNTYDDTDLAERLKSAWAVVSHSSNPAMTAVFSGIPVYVSEASLSYDVGNKTFENINQPNMPDRQKWTNKLSYTEWWTDEIEQGLPWKRIKKRLEEKYL
;
A
#
# COMPACT_ATOMS: atom_id res chain seq x y z
N ILE A 1 -18.18 7.06 2.31
CA ILE A 1 -18.38 5.80 1.53
C ILE A 1 -17.46 4.70 2.04
N TRP A 2 -17.83 3.46 1.75
CA TRP A 2 -17.03 2.28 2.11
C TRP A 2 -16.25 1.78 0.90
N SER A 3 -14.93 1.63 1.07
CA SER A 3 -13.99 1.12 0.07
C SER A 3 -13.82 2.00 -1.19
N VAL A 4 -12.73 1.75 -1.90
CA VAL A 4 -12.45 2.25 -3.25
C VAL A 4 -12.40 1.12 -4.28
N LEU A 5 -12.82 -0.07 -3.90
CA LEU A 5 -13.05 -1.21 -4.78
C LEU A 5 -14.55 -1.38 -5.02
N TRP A 6 -15.06 -0.78 -6.08
CA TRP A 6 -16.49 -0.67 -6.34
C TRP A 6 -17.02 -1.85 -7.16
N GLN A 7 -17.05 -3.02 -6.55
CA GLN A 7 -17.56 -4.27 -7.13
C GLN A 7 -18.62 -4.90 -6.22
N GLY A 8 -19.52 -5.69 -6.80
CA GLY A 8 -20.58 -6.37 -6.06
C GLY A 8 -21.40 -5.38 -5.23
N ARG A 9 -21.56 -5.65 -3.94
CA ARG A 9 -22.32 -4.79 -3.01
C ARG A 9 -21.76 -3.37 -2.87
N MET A 10 -20.49 -3.14 -3.20
CA MET A 10 -19.83 -1.84 -3.11
C MET A 10 -20.00 -0.99 -4.39
N ALA A 11 -20.54 -1.54 -5.46
CA ALA A 11 -20.70 -0.83 -6.74
C ALA A 11 -21.47 0.51 -6.60
N LYS A 12 -22.46 0.55 -5.71
CA LYS A 12 -23.26 1.77 -5.43
C LYS A 12 -22.43 2.97 -4.97
N TYR A 13 -21.28 2.74 -4.35
CA TYR A 13 -20.44 3.83 -3.84
C TYR A 13 -19.70 4.58 -4.94
N ARG A 14 -19.56 4.00 -6.12
CA ARG A 14 -18.98 4.68 -7.29
C ARG A 14 -19.80 5.91 -7.67
N ASN A 15 -21.10 5.77 -7.80
CA ASN A 15 -21.99 6.90 -8.15
C ASN A 15 -21.95 8.01 -7.09
N ILE A 16 -21.88 7.65 -5.80
CA ILE A 16 -21.73 8.62 -4.72
C ILE A 16 -20.40 9.38 -4.88
N TRP A 17 -19.30 8.64 -5.07
CA TRP A 17 -17.99 9.23 -5.31
C TRP A 17 -18.02 10.22 -6.48
N GLU A 18 -18.44 9.77 -7.66
CA GLU A 18 -18.49 10.58 -8.88
C GLU A 18 -19.37 11.81 -8.71
N THR A 19 -20.56 11.65 -8.12
CA THR A 19 -21.50 12.75 -7.89
C THR A 19 -20.91 13.87 -7.02
N TYR A 20 -20.25 13.50 -5.93
CA TYR A 20 -19.66 14.47 -5.02
C TYR A 20 -18.37 15.06 -5.60
N ARG A 21 -17.49 14.25 -6.17
CA ARG A 21 -16.23 14.73 -6.72
C ARG A 21 -16.38 15.59 -7.95
N ASN A 22 -17.36 15.33 -8.80
CA ASN A 22 -17.68 16.19 -9.95
C ASN A 22 -18.26 17.57 -9.54
N LYS A 23 -18.63 17.73 -8.30
CA LYS A 23 -19.07 19.01 -7.70
C LYS A 23 -18.02 19.60 -6.76
N ASP A 24 -16.78 19.14 -6.82
CA ASP A 24 -15.69 19.50 -5.92
C ASP A 24 -15.99 19.32 -4.43
N LYS A 25 -16.98 18.49 -4.10
CA LYS A 25 -17.33 18.17 -2.71
C LYS A 25 -16.45 17.04 -2.16
N PRO A 26 -16.03 17.14 -0.90
CA PRO A 26 -15.22 16.09 -0.27
C PRO A 26 -16.04 14.82 -0.04
N VAL A 27 -15.35 13.69 -0.06
CA VAL A 27 -15.92 12.38 0.27
C VAL A 27 -15.06 11.72 1.34
N VAL A 28 -15.64 11.41 2.48
CA VAL A 28 -14.96 10.58 3.49
C VAL A 28 -15.02 9.13 3.06
N VAL A 29 -13.86 8.50 2.99
CA VAL A 29 -13.70 7.11 2.57
C VAL A 29 -13.22 6.27 3.75
N ILE A 30 -13.88 5.13 3.97
CA ILE A 30 -13.50 4.12 4.95
C ILE A 30 -13.03 2.87 4.20
N GLU A 31 -11.88 2.34 4.56
CA GLU A 31 -11.32 1.12 3.97
C GLU A 31 -10.67 0.25 5.05
N VAL A 32 -10.54 -1.04 4.79
CA VAL A 32 -9.84 -1.96 5.70
C VAL A 32 -8.41 -1.46 5.94
N GLY A 33 -7.99 -1.49 7.19
CA GLY A 33 -6.66 -1.11 7.61
C GLY A 33 -5.56 -1.95 6.96
N GLY A 34 -4.36 -1.41 6.90
CA GLY A 34 -3.18 -2.10 6.40
C GLY A 34 -2.12 -2.33 7.48
N ILE A 35 -2.16 -1.55 8.57
CA ILE A 35 -1.27 -1.73 9.74
C ILE A 35 -1.75 -2.95 10.54
N LYS A 36 -3.02 -2.94 10.95
CA LYS A 36 -3.70 -4.03 11.65
C LYS A 36 -4.93 -4.46 10.85
N ARG A 37 -4.70 -5.32 9.87
CA ARG A 37 -5.76 -5.75 8.97
C ARG A 37 -6.87 -6.47 9.76
N ASN A 38 -8.13 -6.16 9.41
CA ASN A 38 -9.35 -6.63 10.06
C ASN A 38 -9.58 -6.15 11.50
N GLU A 39 -8.69 -5.34 12.06
CA GLU A 39 -8.82 -4.75 13.39
C GLU A 39 -8.98 -3.23 13.32
N THR A 40 -8.39 -2.61 12.28
CA THR A 40 -8.42 -1.17 12.08
C THR A 40 -8.99 -0.79 10.72
N TRP A 41 -9.40 0.47 10.61
CA TRP A 41 -10.03 1.05 9.43
C TRP A 41 -9.31 2.34 9.03
N LYS A 42 -8.89 2.44 7.77
CA LYS A 42 -8.44 3.71 7.19
C LYS A 42 -9.62 4.65 7.07
N ILE A 43 -9.47 5.89 7.48
CA ILE A 43 -10.50 6.92 7.34
C ILE A 43 -9.83 8.18 6.81
N GLY A 44 -10.10 8.50 5.55
CA GLY A 44 -9.48 9.64 4.87
C GLY A 44 -10.48 10.42 4.03
N ILE A 45 -10.16 11.67 3.72
CA ILE A 45 -10.91 12.51 2.81
C ILE A 45 -10.37 12.27 1.40
N ASN A 46 -11.25 11.99 0.46
CA ASN A 46 -10.98 11.83 -0.97
C ASN A 46 -10.02 10.69 -1.34
N GLY A 47 -9.83 9.71 -0.47
CA GLY A 47 -8.97 8.58 -0.76
C GLY A 47 -8.69 7.69 0.45
N VAL A 48 -7.76 6.74 0.28
CA VAL A 48 -7.36 5.78 1.34
C VAL A 48 -5.85 5.49 1.36
N ASN A 49 -5.11 6.05 0.41
CA ASN A 49 -3.65 5.99 0.38
C ASN A 49 -3.09 7.42 0.42
N ARG A 50 -1.93 7.66 -0.19
CA ARG A 50 -1.26 8.98 -0.09
C ARG A 50 -2.07 10.11 -0.75
N GLU A 51 -3.00 9.81 -1.65
CA GLU A 51 -3.94 10.79 -2.20
C GLU A 51 -4.99 11.29 -1.20
N ALA A 52 -5.19 10.55 -0.09
CA ALA A 52 -6.15 10.93 0.93
C ALA A 52 -5.60 12.03 1.85
N ASP A 53 -6.47 12.93 2.27
CA ASP A 53 -6.20 13.85 3.36
C ASP A 53 -6.63 13.19 4.69
N PHE A 54 -5.64 12.82 5.50
CA PHE A 54 -5.83 12.23 6.83
C PHE A 54 -5.71 13.25 7.95
N HIS A 55 -5.45 14.51 7.62
CA HIS A 55 -5.14 15.55 8.58
C HIS A 55 -3.99 15.15 9.54
N ASN A 56 -2.92 14.57 8.98
CA ASN A 56 -1.81 13.99 9.72
C ASN A 56 -0.44 14.64 9.42
N ASP A 57 -0.42 15.86 8.92
CA ASP A 57 0.82 16.55 8.54
C ASP A 57 1.68 16.94 9.77
N SER A 58 1.01 17.29 10.89
CA SER A 58 1.66 17.74 12.14
C SER A 58 1.19 16.89 13.31
N VAL A 59 1.72 15.66 13.41
CA VAL A 59 1.36 14.69 14.46
C VAL A 59 2.59 14.16 15.16
N GLY A 60 2.43 13.85 16.45
CA GLY A 60 3.44 13.21 17.28
C GLY A 60 3.45 11.69 17.16
N GLY A 61 4.28 11.06 17.98
CA GLY A 61 4.47 9.60 17.99
C GLY A 61 3.56 8.83 18.96
N GLU A 62 2.68 9.52 19.66
CA GLU A 62 1.88 8.96 20.77
C GLU A 62 0.94 7.82 20.37
N ARG A 63 0.53 7.79 19.09
CA ARG A 63 -0.39 6.72 18.60
C ARG A 63 0.30 5.45 18.16
N TRP A 64 1.56 5.54 17.67
CA TRP A 64 2.20 4.38 17.04
C TRP A 64 2.26 3.16 17.97
N GLY A 65 2.57 3.38 19.25
CA GLY A 65 2.63 2.31 20.25
C GLY A 65 1.36 1.48 20.39
N LYS A 66 0.17 2.07 20.13
CA LYS A 66 -1.11 1.34 20.18
C LYS A 66 -1.21 0.20 19.17
N PHE A 67 -0.51 0.31 18.04
CA PHE A 67 -0.57 -0.72 17.01
C PHE A 67 0.22 -1.97 17.37
N ASN A 68 1.14 -1.88 18.33
CA ASN A 68 2.01 -3.00 18.73
C ASN A 68 2.61 -3.71 17.51
N VAL A 69 3.17 -2.92 16.58
CA VAL A 69 3.85 -3.38 15.38
C VAL A 69 5.33 -3.15 15.54
N GLU A 70 6.10 -4.24 15.50
CA GLU A 70 7.55 -4.17 15.53
C GLU A 70 8.07 -3.50 14.26
N LEU A 71 8.87 -2.45 14.42
CA LEU A 71 9.59 -1.81 13.33
C LEU A 71 11.02 -2.37 13.30
N ARG A 72 11.22 -3.46 12.60
CA ARG A 72 12.52 -4.13 12.53
C ARG A 72 13.60 -3.23 11.92
N PRO A 73 14.86 -3.30 12.40
CA PRO A 73 15.95 -2.60 11.75
C PRO A 73 15.99 -2.86 10.24
N TRP A 74 16.43 -1.88 9.47
CA TRP A 74 16.66 -2.10 8.04
C TRP A 74 17.69 -3.21 7.83
N LYS A 75 17.41 -4.13 6.93
CA LYS A 75 18.33 -5.21 6.58
C LYS A 75 18.92 -5.00 5.18
N GLN A 76 20.19 -5.34 5.03
CA GLN A 76 20.92 -5.36 3.76
C GLN A 76 21.21 -6.81 3.34
N THR A 77 20.31 -7.71 3.66
CA THR A 77 20.39 -9.15 3.38
C THR A 77 19.18 -9.57 2.56
N GLY A 78 19.32 -10.67 1.88
CA GLY A 78 18.32 -11.17 0.96
C GLY A 78 18.80 -11.11 -0.48
N HIS A 79 18.08 -11.76 -1.37
CA HIS A 79 18.49 -11.88 -2.76
C HIS A 79 17.35 -11.61 -3.76
N ASP A 80 16.12 -11.79 -3.37
CA ASP A 80 14.97 -11.67 -4.27
C ASP A 80 14.40 -10.24 -4.31
N ILE A 81 14.13 -9.72 -5.49
CA ILE A 81 13.31 -8.53 -5.67
C ILE A 81 11.88 -8.99 -5.88
N ILE A 82 10.99 -8.66 -4.95
CA ILE A 82 9.58 -9.07 -5.01
C ILE A 82 8.74 -7.95 -5.62
N VAL A 83 8.19 -8.18 -6.80
CA VAL A 83 7.31 -7.22 -7.48
C VAL A 83 5.86 -7.60 -7.21
N CYS A 84 5.20 -6.82 -6.37
CA CYS A 84 3.84 -7.07 -5.90
C CYS A 84 2.81 -6.37 -6.78
N GLY A 85 1.89 -7.14 -7.35
CA GLY A 85 0.75 -6.62 -8.11
C GLY A 85 -0.31 -5.99 -7.22
N GLN A 86 -1.24 -5.28 -7.86
CA GLN A 86 -2.38 -4.63 -7.24
C GLN A 86 -3.69 -5.10 -7.85
N HIS A 87 -4.81 -4.87 -7.15
CA HIS A 87 -6.12 -5.18 -7.67
C HIS A 87 -6.49 -4.21 -8.80
N THR A 88 -6.60 -4.71 -10.03
CA THR A 88 -6.78 -3.87 -11.24
C THR A 88 -8.10 -3.12 -11.29
N ASN A 89 -9.13 -3.62 -10.61
CA ASN A 89 -10.44 -2.97 -10.56
C ASN A 89 -10.57 -1.98 -9.38
N SER A 90 -9.50 -1.76 -8.63
CA SER A 90 -9.48 -0.72 -7.60
C SER A 90 -9.38 0.66 -8.23
N HIS A 91 -10.11 1.65 -7.67
CA HIS A 91 -9.96 3.04 -8.05
C HIS A 91 -8.50 3.54 -7.96
N GLN A 92 -7.71 2.96 -7.09
CA GLN A 92 -6.28 3.27 -6.96
C GLN A 92 -5.43 2.82 -8.16
N TRP A 93 -5.96 1.91 -8.99
CA TRP A 93 -5.30 1.49 -10.23
C TRP A 93 -5.79 2.25 -11.47
N ARG A 94 -6.74 3.19 -11.32
CA ARG A 94 -7.22 4.02 -12.42
C ARG A 94 -6.05 4.70 -13.13
N ASN A 95 -6.15 4.87 -14.43
CA ASN A 95 -5.13 5.50 -15.27
C ASN A 95 -3.79 4.76 -15.34
N ASN A 96 -3.70 3.54 -14.80
CA ASN A 96 -2.52 2.68 -14.93
C ASN A 96 -2.71 1.66 -16.06
N PRO A 97 -1.63 1.17 -16.67
CA PRO A 97 -1.70 0.18 -17.74
C PRO A 97 -2.23 -1.17 -17.22
N PRO A 98 -2.59 -2.10 -18.11
CA PRO A 98 -2.85 -3.49 -17.70
C PRO A 98 -1.72 -4.04 -16.83
N MET A 99 -2.06 -4.86 -15.83
CA MET A 99 -1.10 -5.34 -14.82
C MET A 99 0.08 -6.10 -15.44
N SER A 100 -0.14 -6.87 -16.52
CA SER A 100 0.93 -7.54 -17.26
C SER A 100 1.94 -6.54 -17.83
N LYS A 101 1.45 -5.47 -18.46
CA LYS A 101 2.29 -4.42 -19.01
C LYS A 101 3.05 -3.67 -17.91
N TRP A 102 2.41 -3.42 -16.78
CA TRP A 102 3.08 -2.81 -15.64
C TRP A 102 4.22 -3.69 -15.10
N PHE A 103 3.99 -5.00 -14.96
CA PHE A 103 5.05 -5.92 -14.56
C PHE A 103 6.21 -5.93 -15.55
N ASP A 104 5.90 -5.98 -16.86
CA ASP A 104 6.94 -5.92 -17.92
C ASP A 104 7.77 -4.63 -17.82
N GLN A 105 7.13 -3.49 -17.56
CA GLN A 105 7.80 -2.21 -17.34
C GLN A 105 8.72 -2.25 -16.12
N GLN A 106 8.22 -2.78 -14.97
CA GLN A 106 9.05 -2.88 -13.76
C GLN A 106 10.25 -3.80 -13.97
N ILE A 107 10.06 -4.96 -14.57
CA ILE A 107 11.15 -5.90 -14.85
C ILE A 107 12.20 -5.26 -15.77
N THR A 108 11.75 -4.66 -16.85
CA THR A 108 12.65 -4.00 -17.84
C THR A 108 13.46 -2.91 -17.16
N GLU A 109 12.84 -2.09 -16.31
CA GLU A 109 13.54 -1.01 -15.63
C GLU A 109 14.52 -1.54 -14.58
N ILE A 110 14.14 -2.52 -13.77
CA ILE A 110 15.02 -3.14 -12.79
C ILE A 110 16.24 -3.77 -13.45
N ARG A 111 16.08 -4.42 -14.60
CA ARG A 111 17.16 -5.10 -15.32
C ARG A 111 18.24 -4.19 -15.87
N LYS A 112 18.01 -2.89 -15.94
CA LYS A 112 19.05 -1.90 -16.27
C LYS A 112 20.15 -1.81 -15.19
N TYR A 113 19.84 -2.21 -13.96
CA TYR A 113 20.67 -1.96 -12.79
C TYR A 113 21.11 -3.21 -12.03
N THR A 114 20.40 -4.34 -12.20
CA THR A 114 20.72 -5.56 -11.42
C THR A 114 20.24 -6.85 -12.09
N ASP A 115 21.01 -7.93 -11.88
CA ASP A 115 20.66 -9.31 -12.25
C ASP A 115 20.03 -10.13 -11.13
N LYS A 116 19.72 -9.49 -9.97
CA LYS A 116 19.09 -10.19 -8.85
C LYS A 116 17.81 -10.91 -9.29
N PRO A 117 17.50 -12.09 -8.72
CA PRO A 117 16.25 -12.78 -9.02
C PRO A 117 15.03 -11.88 -8.78
N ILE A 118 14.08 -11.91 -9.71
CA ILE A 118 12.80 -11.21 -9.59
C ILE A 118 11.68 -12.22 -9.39
N ILE A 119 10.90 -12.02 -8.34
CA ILE A 119 9.69 -12.78 -8.06
C ILE A 119 8.48 -11.87 -8.32
N ILE A 120 7.71 -12.19 -9.34
CA ILE A 120 6.41 -11.54 -9.58
C ILE A 120 5.41 -12.20 -8.64
N ARG A 121 4.76 -11.39 -7.80
CA ARG A 121 3.69 -11.80 -6.92
C ARG A 121 2.39 -11.10 -7.31
N PRO A 122 1.52 -11.72 -8.11
CA PRO A 122 0.22 -11.16 -8.45
C PRO A 122 -0.64 -10.90 -7.21
N HIS A 123 -1.60 -10.00 -7.33
CA HIS A 123 -2.60 -9.82 -6.28
C HIS A 123 -3.46 -11.10 -6.14
N PRO A 124 -3.83 -11.55 -4.91
CA PRO A 124 -4.56 -12.82 -4.70
C PRO A 124 -5.88 -12.95 -5.48
N ARG A 125 -6.46 -11.83 -5.90
CA ARG A 125 -7.72 -11.78 -6.66
C ARG A 125 -7.54 -11.43 -8.13
N ASN A 126 -6.30 -11.35 -8.63
CA ASN A 126 -6.00 -11.07 -10.04
C ASN A 126 -5.18 -12.21 -10.65
N HIS A 127 -5.71 -12.82 -11.68
CA HIS A 127 -4.93 -13.69 -12.55
C HIS A 127 -4.21 -12.80 -13.57
N VAL A 128 -2.90 -12.93 -13.66
CA VAL A 128 -2.08 -12.20 -14.62
C VAL A 128 -1.22 -13.20 -15.37
N LEU A 129 -1.31 -13.16 -16.70
CA LEU A 129 -0.44 -13.94 -17.58
C LEU A 129 0.73 -13.05 -18.00
N ILE A 130 1.93 -13.53 -17.74
CA ILE A 130 3.19 -12.87 -18.14
C ILE A 130 4.10 -13.96 -18.70
N ASP A 131 4.63 -13.70 -19.86
CA ASP A 131 5.70 -14.53 -20.41
C ASP A 131 7.01 -14.18 -19.70
N THR A 132 7.38 -15.01 -18.72
CA THR A 132 8.63 -14.84 -17.97
C THR A 132 9.84 -15.42 -18.69
N ALA A 133 9.65 -16.25 -19.72
CA ALA A 133 10.75 -16.90 -20.46
C ALA A 133 11.64 -15.87 -21.19
N LYS A 134 11.08 -14.71 -21.52
CA LYS A 134 11.82 -13.59 -22.14
C LYS A 134 12.78 -12.86 -21.21
N TYR A 135 12.73 -13.16 -19.90
CA TYR A 135 13.56 -12.49 -18.91
C TYR A 135 14.46 -13.46 -18.15
N LYS A 136 15.71 -13.07 -17.95
CA LYS A 136 16.64 -13.84 -17.10
C LYS A 136 16.27 -13.71 -15.63
N ASN A 137 16.27 -14.83 -14.90
CA ASN A 137 16.03 -14.90 -13.45
C ASN A 137 14.71 -14.25 -12.99
N VAL A 138 13.63 -14.43 -13.74
CA VAL A 138 12.28 -13.96 -13.39
C VAL A 138 11.34 -15.15 -13.27
N LYS A 139 10.56 -15.20 -12.21
CA LYS A 139 9.51 -16.21 -12.01
C LYS A 139 8.25 -15.60 -11.42
N ILE A 140 7.11 -16.23 -11.71
CA ILE A 140 5.84 -15.90 -11.08
C ILE A 140 5.61 -16.86 -9.92
N VAL A 141 5.32 -16.32 -8.75
CA VAL A 141 4.92 -17.10 -7.58
C VAL A 141 3.64 -16.49 -7.02
N GLY A 142 2.53 -17.15 -7.28
CA GLY A 142 1.23 -16.74 -6.75
C GLY A 142 1.18 -16.81 -5.23
N PRO A 143 0.40 -15.94 -4.58
CA PRO A 143 0.21 -15.99 -3.14
C PRO A 143 -0.50 -17.30 -2.76
N LYS A 144 0.04 -17.98 -1.76
CA LYS A 144 -0.63 -19.12 -1.11
C LYS A 144 -1.49 -18.58 0.02
N ARG A 145 -2.70 -19.12 0.18
CA ARG A 145 -3.55 -18.78 1.31
C ARG A 145 -3.13 -19.60 2.52
N ASP A 146 -2.97 -18.94 3.66
CA ASP A 146 -2.63 -19.60 4.92
C ASP A 146 -3.88 -20.17 5.62
N ARG A 147 -5.05 -19.63 5.31
CA ARG A 147 -6.35 -20.04 5.86
C ARG A 147 -7.43 -19.91 4.77
N ASN A 148 -8.66 -20.28 5.09
CA ASN A 148 -9.81 -20.10 4.19
C ASN A 148 -10.24 -18.64 4.00
N THR A 149 -9.34 -17.69 4.17
CA THR A 149 -9.55 -16.26 3.97
C THR A 149 -8.80 -15.76 2.75
N TYR A 150 -9.23 -14.64 2.17
CA TYR A 150 -8.51 -13.98 1.10
C TYR A 150 -7.37 -13.10 1.60
N ASP A 151 -7.30 -12.85 2.88
CA ASP A 151 -6.45 -11.84 3.49
C ASP A 151 -5.18 -12.44 4.10
N ASP A 152 -5.23 -13.67 4.58
CA ASP A 152 -4.06 -14.38 5.09
C ASP A 152 -3.32 -15.06 3.95
N THR A 153 -2.07 -14.70 3.75
CA THR A 153 -1.22 -15.23 2.70
C THR A 153 0.22 -15.43 3.19
N ASP A 154 1.03 -16.13 2.41
CA ASP A 154 2.44 -16.41 2.65
C ASP A 154 3.38 -15.19 2.48
N LEU A 155 2.87 -13.96 2.56
CA LEU A 155 3.69 -12.77 2.34
C LEU A 155 4.86 -12.68 3.33
N ALA A 156 4.62 -12.89 4.61
CA ALA A 156 5.64 -12.82 5.64
C ALA A 156 6.80 -13.82 5.38
N GLU A 157 6.47 -15.01 4.90
CA GLU A 157 7.48 -16.02 4.52
C GLU A 157 8.31 -15.55 3.33
N ARG A 158 7.66 -14.99 2.31
CA ARG A 158 8.35 -14.44 1.13
C ARG A 158 9.29 -13.28 1.48
N LEU A 159 8.91 -12.46 2.43
CA LEU A 159 9.72 -11.32 2.87
C LEU A 159 11.04 -11.75 3.53
N LYS A 160 11.18 -12.99 4.01
CA LYS A 160 12.43 -13.48 4.62
C LYS A 160 13.61 -13.46 3.65
N SER A 161 13.39 -13.80 2.37
CA SER A 161 14.41 -13.80 1.32
C SER A 161 14.51 -12.48 0.55
N ALA A 162 13.64 -11.52 0.82
CA ALA A 162 13.55 -10.30 0.04
C ALA A 162 14.76 -9.38 0.23
N TRP A 163 15.36 -8.95 -0.89
CA TRP A 163 16.29 -7.83 -0.98
C TRP A 163 15.53 -6.50 -1.00
N ALA A 164 14.48 -6.43 -1.79
CA ALA A 164 13.61 -5.26 -1.90
C ALA A 164 12.20 -5.69 -2.31
N VAL A 165 11.21 -4.84 -2.03
CA VAL A 165 9.84 -5.00 -2.52
C VAL A 165 9.48 -3.83 -3.44
N VAL A 166 8.93 -4.16 -4.61
CA VAL A 166 8.43 -3.20 -5.59
C VAL A 166 6.91 -3.26 -5.61
N SER A 167 6.25 -2.12 -5.50
CA SER A 167 4.79 -2.06 -5.50
C SER A 167 4.31 -0.67 -5.97
N HIS A 168 3.15 -0.60 -6.60
CA HIS A 168 2.56 0.71 -6.89
C HIS A 168 2.12 1.39 -5.57
N SER A 169 1.06 0.90 -4.93
CA SER A 169 0.53 1.49 -3.69
C SER A 169 -0.08 0.46 -2.73
N SER A 170 0.17 -0.83 -2.97
CA SER A 170 -0.45 -1.90 -2.18
C SER A 170 0.21 -2.13 -0.81
N ASN A 171 -0.55 -2.68 0.13
CA ASN A 171 -0.11 -2.94 1.51
C ASN A 171 1.19 -3.76 1.66
N PRO A 172 1.57 -4.71 0.77
CA PRO A 172 2.84 -5.41 0.85
C PRO A 172 4.06 -4.51 1.01
N ALA A 173 4.07 -3.31 0.43
CA ALA A 173 5.16 -2.35 0.63
C ALA A 173 5.26 -1.90 2.09
N MET A 174 4.13 -1.60 2.73
CA MET A 174 4.10 -1.19 4.13
C MET A 174 4.57 -2.32 5.06
N THR A 175 4.10 -3.55 4.82
CA THR A 175 4.54 -4.76 5.54
C THR A 175 6.05 -4.99 5.38
N ALA A 176 6.60 -4.75 4.19
CA ALA A 176 8.03 -4.83 3.93
C ALA A 176 8.81 -3.80 4.75
N VAL A 177 8.34 -2.55 4.79
CA VAL A 177 8.96 -1.47 5.60
C VAL A 177 8.98 -1.86 7.09
N PHE A 178 7.88 -2.41 7.63
CA PHE A 178 7.85 -2.91 9.01
C PHE A 178 8.87 -4.01 9.24
N SER A 179 9.05 -4.89 8.26
CA SER A 179 10.02 -5.99 8.30
C SER A 179 11.47 -5.55 8.05
N GLY A 180 11.73 -4.27 7.89
CA GLY A 180 13.07 -3.73 7.62
C GLY A 180 13.56 -3.97 6.18
N ILE A 181 12.65 -4.14 5.22
CA ILE A 181 13.00 -4.37 3.82
C ILE A 181 12.78 -3.09 3.02
N PRO A 182 13.78 -2.63 2.24
CA PRO A 182 13.62 -1.47 1.37
C PRO A 182 12.52 -1.66 0.35
N VAL A 183 11.82 -0.58 0.03
CA VAL A 183 10.72 -0.62 -0.94
C VAL A 183 10.92 0.38 -2.06
N TYR A 184 10.42 0.04 -3.24
CA TYR A 184 10.33 0.88 -4.42
C TYR A 184 8.85 1.06 -4.75
N VAL A 185 8.36 2.30 -4.64
CA VAL A 185 6.92 2.57 -4.69
C VAL A 185 6.61 3.83 -5.48
N SER A 186 5.39 3.89 -6.04
CA SER A 186 4.90 5.12 -6.64
C SER A 186 4.53 6.15 -5.57
N GLU A 187 4.34 7.40 -5.99
CA GLU A 187 3.90 8.48 -5.11
C GLU A 187 2.52 8.25 -4.47
N ALA A 188 1.69 7.35 -5.04
CA ALA A 188 0.40 6.98 -4.48
C ALA A 188 0.50 6.12 -3.21
N SER A 189 1.68 5.57 -2.90
CA SER A 189 1.87 4.68 -1.75
C SER A 189 1.98 5.42 -0.42
N LEU A 190 1.37 4.87 0.64
CA LEU A 190 1.61 5.33 2.02
C LEU A 190 3.07 5.14 2.46
N SER A 191 3.83 4.27 1.78
CA SER A 191 5.26 4.06 2.06
C SER A 191 6.18 5.00 1.26
N TYR A 192 5.62 5.96 0.51
CA TYR A 192 6.41 6.83 -0.36
C TYR A 192 7.51 7.61 0.38
N ASP A 193 7.21 8.13 1.56
CA ASP A 193 8.15 8.98 2.30
C ASP A 193 9.41 8.23 2.79
N VAL A 194 9.32 6.91 2.92
CA VAL A 194 10.42 6.02 3.33
C VAL A 194 10.86 5.05 2.22
N GLY A 195 10.24 5.11 1.07
CA GLY A 195 10.55 4.27 -0.09
C GLY A 195 11.53 4.92 -1.07
N ASN A 196 12.15 4.10 -1.89
CA ASN A 196 12.97 4.51 -3.03
C ASN A 196 12.08 4.86 -4.24
N LYS A 197 12.53 5.79 -5.08
CA LYS A 197 11.73 6.37 -6.17
C LYS A 197 12.15 5.87 -7.55
N THR A 198 13.42 5.52 -7.70
CA THR A 198 14.03 5.01 -8.92
C THR A 198 14.83 3.75 -8.61
N PHE A 199 15.08 2.91 -9.63
CA PHE A 199 15.85 1.67 -9.44
C PHE A 199 17.36 1.85 -9.55
N GLU A 200 17.84 3.04 -9.82
CA GLU A 200 19.28 3.34 -9.94
C GLU A 200 20.07 2.89 -8.70
N ASN A 201 19.46 3.01 -7.53
CA ASN A 201 20.05 2.61 -6.27
C ASN A 201 19.64 1.21 -5.79
N ILE A 202 19.10 0.34 -6.69
CA ILE A 202 18.55 -0.98 -6.30
C ILE A 202 19.59 -1.89 -5.63
N ASN A 203 20.87 -1.71 -5.91
CA ASN A 203 21.97 -2.47 -5.30
C ASN A 203 22.41 -1.88 -3.94
N GLN A 204 22.06 -0.63 -3.65
CA GLN A 204 22.29 0.08 -2.39
C GLN A 204 21.08 0.95 -2.04
N PRO A 205 19.95 0.36 -1.67
CA PRO A 205 18.72 1.11 -1.40
C PRO A 205 18.89 2.11 -0.28
N ASN A 206 18.23 3.28 -0.41
CA ASN A 206 18.12 4.21 0.70
C ASN A 206 17.27 3.59 1.82
N MET A 207 17.71 3.77 3.04
CA MET A 207 17.11 3.24 4.27
C MET A 207 16.94 4.37 5.29
N PRO A 208 16.02 5.31 5.07
CA PRO A 208 15.85 6.49 5.91
C PRO A 208 15.29 6.14 7.29
N ASP A 209 15.40 7.09 8.23
CA ASP A 209 14.63 7.01 9.47
C ASP A 209 13.13 6.94 9.19
N ARG A 210 12.41 6.15 9.99
CA ARG A 210 10.98 5.87 9.81
C ARG A 210 10.08 6.49 10.88
N GLN A 211 10.64 7.17 11.87
CA GLN A 211 9.85 7.69 12.99
C GLN A 211 8.77 8.67 12.54
N LYS A 212 9.13 9.64 11.72
CA LYS A 212 8.17 10.61 11.19
C LYS A 212 7.08 9.94 10.35
N TRP A 213 7.46 8.92 9.59
CA TRP A 213 6.51 8.15 8.77
C TRP A 213 5.54 7.34 9.62
N THR A 214 6.02 6.63 10.66
CA THR A 214 5.13 5.87 11.57
C THR A 214 4.19 6.79 12.34
N ASN A 215 4.67 7.97 12.74
CA ASN A 215 3.82 8.98 13.37
C ASN A 215 2.64 9.34 12.46
N LYS A 216 2.91 9.72 11.20
CA LYS A 216 1.87 10.03 10.21
C LYS A 216 0.97 8.82 9.92
N LEU A 217 1.56 7.65 9.73
CA LEU A 217 0.85 6.43 9.39
C LEU A 217 -0.16 6.04 10.47
N SER A 218 0.17 6.22 11.75
CA SER A 218 -0.71 5.90 12.88
C SER A 218 -2.02 6.69 12.90
N TYR A 219 -2.10 7.81 12.18
CA TYR A 219 -3.32 8.62 12.04
C TYR A 219 -4.09 8.35 10.74
N THR A 220 -3.65 7.40 9.94
CA THR A 220 -4.43 6.94 8.78
C THR A 220 -5.46 5.89 9.15
N GLU A 221 -5.25 5.19 10.27
CA GLU A 221 -6.07 4.04 10.71
C GLU A 221 -6.56 4.19 12.14
N TRP A 222 -7.75 3.66 12.37
CA TRP A 222 -8.49 3.78 13.62
C TRP A 222 -9.07 2.44 14.02
N TRP A 223 -9.01 2.12 15.31
CA TRP A 223 -9.64 0.96 15.90
C TRP A 223 -11.17 1.13 15.96
N THR A 224 -11.91 0.03 16.01
CA THR A 224 -13.37 0.07 16.04
C THR A 224 -13.91 0.86 17.24
N ASP A 225 -13.32 0.69 18.42
CA ASP A 225 -13.67 1.45 19.63
C ASP A 225 -13.39 2.95 19.50
N GLU A 226 -12.31 3.33 18.84
CA GLU A 226 -12.01 4.74 18.55
C GLU A 226 -13.06 5.36 17.60
N ILE A 227 -13.54 4.56 16.64
CA ILE A 227 -14.60 4.98 15.70
C ILE A 227 -15.93 5.14 16.48
N GLU A 228 -16.27 4.21 17.36
CA GLU A 228 -17.47 4.28 18.22
C GLU A 228 -17.43 5.53 19.13
N GLN A 229 -16.28 5.92 19.63
CA GLN A 229 -16.05 7.14 20.40
C GLN A 229 -16.02 8.42 19.53
N GLY A 230 -16.11 8.28 18.21
CA GLY A 230 -16.11 9.40 17.27
C GLY A 230 -14.75 10.11 17.11
N LEU A 231 -13.63 9.51 17.54
CA LEU A 231 -12.32 10.14 17.49
C LEU A 231 -11.86 10.49 16.07
N PRO A 232 -11.94 9.58 15.06
CA PRO A 232 -11.61 9.94 13.68
C PRO A 232 -12.53 11.02 13.14
N TRP A 233 -13.82 11.02 13.52
CA TRP A 233 -14.78 12.02 13.06
C TRP A 233 -14.43 13.43 13.57
N LYS A 234 -14.07 13.58 14.84
CA LYS A 234 -13.64 14.87 15.40
C LYS A 234 -12.47 15.46 14.60
N ARG A 235 -11.51 14.60 14.19
CA ARG A 235 -10.36 15.02 13.39
C ARG A 235 -10.72 15.35 11.96
N ILE A 236 -11.48 14.49 11.28
CA ILE A 236 -11.90 14.67 9.89
C ILE A 236 -12.84 15.88 9.76
N LYS A 237 -13.77 16.07 10.70
CA LYS A 237 -14.67 17.22 10.73
C LYS A 237 -13.91 18.54 10.74
N LYS A 238 -12.94 18.67 11.65
CA LYS A 238 -12.09 19.86 11.72
C LYS A 238 -11.41 20.15 10.38
N ARG A 239 -10.85 19.13 9.74
CA ARG A 239 -10.21 19.28 8.43
C ARG A 239 -11.17 19.64 7.33
N LEU A 240 -12.40 19.11 7.35
CA LEU A 240 -13.45 19.48 6.40
C LEU A 240 -13.80 20.95 6.52
N GLU A 241 -13.99 21.45 7.75
CA GLU A 241 -14.32 22.86 8.03
C GLU A 241 -13.19 23.81 7.60
N GLU A 242 -11.91 23.43 7.83
CA GLU A 242 -10.75 24.24 7.50
C GLU A 242 -10.44 24.33 6.00
N LYS A 243 -10.76 23.30 5.23
CA LYS A 243 -10.22 23.18 3.86
C LYS A 243 -11.27 22.95 2.77
N TYR A 244 -12.43 22.42 3.11
CA TYR A 244 -13.38 21.92 2.10
C TYR A 244 -14.79 22.52 2.21
N LEU A 245 -15.12 23.22 3.29
CA LEU A 245 -16.40 23.91 3.54
C LEU A 245 -16.20 25.40 3.67
#